data_9fb3e8b0f4bf612f366ede387db96211
#
_entry.id   9fb3e8b0f4bf612f366ede387db96211
#
_cell.length_a   1.000
_cell.length_b   1.000
_cell.length_c   1.000
_cell.angle_alpha   90.00
_cell.angle_beta   90.00
_cell.angle_gamma   90.00
#
_symmetry.space_group_name_H-M   'P 1'
#
loop_
_entity.id
_entity.type
_entity.pdbx_description
1 polymer ?
#
loop_
_entity_poly.entity_id
_entity_poly.type
_entity_poly.pdbx_seq_one_letter_code
_entity_poly.pdbx_strand_id
1 'polypeptide(L)'
;MIGTRIISYINNVHPAAHQHFYSVIEKFIDATIPMFNQTLIDLKAPGYSNQRFHVAVLGREPMIAKEPGDFHPPQQRATRQWLDSQGRFQDWLFVNLKKEFWNIGLQMILRVIEIDLAPEKPRYDGEEWHVQGRMNERICATATYAYSTHNMTPASLSFRRRINAEEAMLAKDYIQSPPWAPELYGARSGDPVIQHMGDITLSEDRLVTYPNTFQTRLLPIELADKSKPGHVKLLTLHLVDPNRRMMSTAMVPPQRRDWWAREVRVGNTRFCRLPREVWDRIVEMVEGYPIGMEEAEEMRQEFEAESRRAREKHTRAMMDYLEWDLDWEDDE
;
A
#
# COMPACT_ATOMS: atom_id res chain seq x y z
N MET A 1 1.30 -17.58 21.99
CA MET A 1 1.83 -17.18 20.66
C MET A 1 2.94 -16.19 20.90
N ILE A 2 4.11 -16.41 20.32
CA ILE A 2 5.22 -15.45 20.40
C ILE A 2 4.81 -14.26 19.53
N GLY A 3 4.74 -13.06 20.11
CA GLY A 3 4.40 -11.83 19.39
C GLY A 3 5.50 -11.46 18.38
N THR A 4 5.17 -10.58 17.45
CA THR A 4 6.13 -10.01 16.50
C THR A 4 7.17 -9.18 17.24
N ARG A 5 8.44 -9.25 16.81
CA ARG A 5 9.53 -8.45 17.32
C ARG A 5 10.24 -7.72 16.18
N ILE A 6 10.49 -6.44 16.35
CA ILE A 6 11.28 -5.63 15.44
C ILE A 6 12.75 -5.86 15.75
N ILE A 7 13.53 -6.35 14.77
CA ILE A 7 14.95 -6.71 14.90
C ILE A 7 15.90 -5.67 14.31
N SER A 8 15.36 -4.61 13.70
CA SER A 8 16.14 -3.51 13.11
C SER A 8 15.66 -2.16 13.65
N TYR A 9 16.38 -1.09 13.37
CA TYR A 9 15.86 0.22 13.71
C TYR A 9 14.84 0.72 12.69
N ILE A 10 13.91 1.55 13.15
CA ILE A 10 12.99 2.31 12.32
C ILE A 10 13.65 3.64 11.97
N ASN A 11 13.68 4.01 10.69
CA ASN A 11 14.25 5.29 10.27
C ASN A 11 13.63 6.45 11.06
N ASN A 12 14.49 7.36 11.51
CA ASN A 12 14.15 8.53 12.32
C ASN A 12 13.57 8.24 13.72
N VAL A 13 13.50 6.97 14.14
CA VAL A 13 13.05 6.58 15.49
C VAL A 13 14.18 5.87 16.23
N HIS A 14 14.84 6.58 17.12
CA HIS A 14 15.99 6.02 17.87
C HIS A 14 15.54 4.89 18.80
N PRO A 15 16.08 3.65 18.67
CA PRO A 15 15.56 2.49 19.39
C PRO A 15 15.62 2.61 20.91
N ALA A 16 16.68 3.18 21.46
CA ALA A 16 16.80 3.35 22.91
C ALA A 16 15.95 4.51 23.46
N ALA A 17 15.76 5.58 22.67
CA ALA A 17 14.97 6.74 23.11
C ALA A 17 13.46 6.52 22.98
N HIS A 18 13.02 5.65 22.07
CA HIS A 18 11.62 5.47 21.72
C HIS A 18 11.13 4.02 21.83
N GLN A 19 11.60 3.27 22.86
CA GLN A 19 11.24 1.86 23.06
C GLN A 19 9.72 1.61 23.10
N HIS A 20 8.97 2.55 23.71
CA HIS A 20 7.52 2.45 23.77
C HIS A 20 6.89 2.48 22.38
N PHE A 21 7.38 3.33 21.49
CA PHE A 21 6.91 3.39 20.10
C PHE A 21 7.14 2.06 19.37
N TYR A 22 8.30 1.42 19.53
CA TYR A 22 8.57 0.10 18.98
C TYR A 22 7.55 -0.93 19.45
N SER A 23 7.22 -0.95 20.75
CA SER A 23 6.22 -1.87 21.30
C SER A 23 4.82 -1.65 20.72
N VAL A 24 4.45 -0.40 20.42
CA VAL A 24 3.17 -0.08 19.77
C VAL A 24 3.17 -0.58 18.34
N ILE A 25 4.24 -0.34 17.59
CA ILE A 25 4.36 -0.81 16.19
C ILE A 25 4.38 -2.33 16.11
N GLU A 26 5.04 -3.04 17.04
CA GLU A 26 4.99 -4.52 17.10
C GLU A 26 3.56 -5.05 17.25
N LYS A 27 2.75 -4.43 18.11
CA LYS A 27 1.32 -4.77 18.25
C LYS A 27 0.52 -4.46 16.99
N PHE A 28 0.81 -3.32 16.35
CA PHE A 28 0.17 -2.94 15.10
C PHE A 28 0.50 -3.94 13.97
N ILE A 29 1.74 -4.36 13.84
CA ILE A 29 2.16 -5.41 12.91
C ILE A 29 1.43 -6.71 13.19
N ASP A 30 1.34 -7.13 14.46
CA ASP A 30 0.64 -8.35 14.85
C ASP A 30 -0.84 -8.33 14.45
N ALA A 31 -1.50 -7.19 14.58
CA ALA A 31 -2.89 -7.00 14.15
C ALA A 31 -3.04 -6.97 12.61
N THR A 32 -2.02 -6.48 11.90
CA THR A 32 -2.05 -6.31 10.44
C THR A 32 -1.74 -7.61 9.68
N ILE A 33 -0.89 -8.49 10.19
CA ILE A 33 -0.46 -9.72 9.51
C ILE A 33 -1.64 -10.60 9.07
N PRO A 34 -2.68 -10.86 9.89
CA PRO A 34 -3.84 -11.64 9.45
C PRO A 34 -4.57 -11.01 8.26
N MET A 35 -4.63 -9.69 8.20
CA MET A 35 -5.24 -8.97 7.09
C MET A 35 -4.39 -9.06 5.82
N PHE A 36 -3.06 -8.94 5.94
CA PHE A 36 -2.15 -9.19 4.83
C PHE A 36 -2.26 -10.61 4.28
N ASN A 37 -2.44 -11.62 5.14
CA ASN A 37 -2.68 -12.98 4.68
C ASN A 37 -3.89 -13.04 3.74
N GLN A 38 -4.99 -12.36 4.07
CA GLN A 38 -6.19 -12.31 3.21
C GLN A 38 -5.93 -11.54 1.92
N THR A 39 -5.27 -10.39 2.01
CA THR A 39 -4.92 -9.56 0.85
C THR A 39 -4.03 -10.30 -0.15
N LEU A 40 -3.09 -11.12 0.32
CA LEU A 40 -2.13 -11.85 -0.51
C LEU A 40 -2.70 -13.12 -1.14
N ILE A 41 -3.77 -13.69 -0.60
CA ILE A 41 -4.46 -14.83 -1.23
C ILE A 41 -4.84 -14.48 -2.67
N ASP A 42 -5.37 -13.29 -2.88
CA ASP A 42 -5.81 -12.82 -4.18
C ASP A 42 -4.64 -12.71 -5.18
N LEU A 43 -3.46 -12.34 -4.70
CA LEU A 43 -2.25 -12.27 -5.53
C LEU A 43 -1.61 -13.64 -5.82
N LYS A 44 -1.73 -14.58 -4.87
CA LYS A 44 -1.17 -15.93 -5.01
C LYS A 44 -1.96 -16.80 -6.00
N ALA A 45 -3.26 -16.54 -6.09
CA ALA A 45 -4.18 -17.30 -6.95
C ALA A 45 -5.13 -16.33 -7.69
N PRO A 46 -4.63 -15.54 -8.65
CA PRO A 46 -5.43 -14.50 -9.30
C PRO A 46 -6.68 -15.02 -10.01
N GLY A 47 -6.71 -16.31 -10.39
CA GLY A 47 -7.88 -16.94 -11.00
C GLY A 47 -8.99 -17.33 -10.04
N TYR A 48 -8.76 -17.33 -8.73
CA TYR A 48 -9.76 -17.78 -7.75
C TYR A 48 -10.51 -16.67 -7.05
N SER A 49 -9.93 -15.49 -6.92
CA SER A 49 -10.51 -14.42 -6.10
C SER A 49 -10.84 -13.16 -6.88
N ASN A 50 -10.16 -12.91 -7.98
CA ASN A 50 -10.37 -11.73 -8.82
C ASN A 50 -11.30 -11.98 -9.99
N GLN A 51 -11.66 -13.25 -10.28
CA GLN A 51 -12.66 -13.53 -11.28
C GLN A 51 -14.04 -13.17 -10.70
N ARG A 52 -14.64 -12.12 -11.21
CA ARG A 52 -16.07 -11.86 -11.04
C ARG A 52 -16.90 -13.00 -11.65
N PHE A 53 -16.25 -13.83 -12.45
CA PHE A 53 -16.80 -15.02 -13.08
C PHE A 53 -16.03 -16.25 -12.62
N HIS A 54 -16.71 -17.14 -11.96
CA HIS A 54 -16.25 -18.52 -11.74
C HIS A 54 -16.47 -19.35 -13.00
N VAL A 55 -16.02 -18.90 -14.15
CA VAL A 55 -16.46 -19.50 -15.37
C VAL A 55 -15.63 -20.70 -15.78
N ALA A 56 -14.35 -20.62 -15.73
CA ALA A 56 -13.59 -21.58 -16.54
C ALA A 56 -12.81 -22.62 -15.75
N VAL A 57 -12.39 -22.32 -14.56
CA VAL A 57 -11.46 -23.20 -13.84
C VAL A 57 -12.12 -24.47 -13.32
N LEU A 58 -13.44 -24.52 -13.35
CA LEU A 58 -14.20 -25.58 -12.70
C LEU A 58 -14.90 -26.54 -13.68
N GLY A 59 -14.69 -26.41 -14.98
CA GLY A 59 -15.14 -27.40 -15.99
C GLY A 59 -16.64 -27.69 -15.97
N ARG A 60 -17.48 -26.74 -15.58
CA ARG A 60 -18.92 -26.84 -15.65
C ARG A 60 -19.52 -25.56 -16.25
N GLU A 61 -20.68 -25.74 -16.86
CA GLU A 61 -21.39 -24.79 -17.70
C GLU A 61 -21.27 -23.33 -17.24
N PRO A 62 -20.96 -22.40 -18.14
CA PRO A 62 -20.93 -21.00 -17.84
C PRO A 62 -22.29 -20.55 -17.31
N MET A 63 -22.31 -19.77 -16.23
CA MET A 63 -23.51 -19.03 -15.88
C MET A 63 -23.69 -17.93 -16.94
N ILE A 64 -24.42 -18.25 -17.98
CA ILE A 64 -24.82 -17.30 -19.01
C ILE A 64 -25.89 -16.42 -18.38
N ALA A 65 -25.63 -15.13 -18.29
CA ALA A 65 -26.70 -14.17 -18.04
C ALA A 65 -27.70 -14.30 -19.19
N LYS A 66 -28.90 -14.74 -18.88
CA LYS A 66 -29.92 -15.00 -19.90
C LYS A 66 -30.58 -13.73 -20.43
N GLU A 67 -30.48 -12.63 -19.66
CA GLU A 67 -31.03 -11.33 -20.04
C GLU A 67 -30.17 -10.18 -19.49
N PRO A 68 -30.16 -8.99 -20.12
CA PRO A 68 -29.55 -7.79 -19.57
C PRO A 68 -30.16 -7.48 -18.20
N GLY A 69 -29.32 -7.44 -17.15
CA GLY A 69 -29.78 -7.23 -15.78
C GLY A 69 -29.77 -8.50 -14.90
N ASP A 70 -29.67 -9.70 -15.47
CA ASP A 70 -29.55 -10.95 -14.71
C ASP A 70 -28.15 -11.17 -14.09
N PHE A 71 -27.22 -10.26 -14.36
CA PHE A 71 -25.91 -10.34 -13.76
C PHE A 71 -25.97 -9.93 -12.29
N HIS A 72 -26.06 -10.91 -11.44
CA HIS A 72 -25.79 -10.73 -10.02
C HIS A 72 -24.32 -11.06 -9.77
N PRO A 73 -23.51 -10.08 -9.37
CA PRO A 73 -22.16 -10.40 -8.95
C PRO A 73 -22.25 -11.47 -7.88
N PRO A 74 -21.40 -12.52 -7.92
CA PRO A 74 -21.46 -13.60 -6.95
C PRO A 74 -21.37 -13.01 -5.55
N GLN A 75 -22.49 -13.00 -4.83
CA GLN A 75 -22.58 -12.48 -3.47
C GLN A 75 -21.79 -13.32 -2.46
N GLN A 76 -21.32 -14.48 -2.89
CA GLN A 76 -20.54 -15.38 -2.07
C GLN A 76 -19.11 -15.44 -2.57
N ARG A 77 -18.21 -14.79 -1.86
CA ARG A 77 -16.81 -15.18 -1.89
C ARG A 77 -16.76 -16.68 -1.61
N ALA A 78 -16.05 -17.43 -2.45
CA ALA A 78 -15.79 -18.84 -2.19
C ALA A 78 -15.16 -18.95 -0.80
N THR A 79 -15.98 -19.31 0.19
CA THR A 79 -15.49 -19.48 1.55
C THR A 79 -14.67 -20.78 1.60
N ARG A 80 -13.74 -20.86 2.54
CA ARG A 80 -13.00 -22.10 2.81
C ARG A 80 -13.94 -23.32 2.88
N GLN A 81 -15.06 -23.18 3.59
CA GLN A 81 -16.05 -24.24 3.74
C GLN A 81 -16.69 -24.66 2.40
N TRP A 82 -16.97 -23.70 1.52
CA TRP A 82 -17.54 -24.02 0.21
C TRP A 82 -16.52 -24.73 -0.69
N LEU A 83 -15.28 -24.26 -0.72
CA LEU A 83 -14.20 -24.92 -1.47
C LEU A 83 -13.92 -26.34 -0.94
N ASP A 84 -13.97 -26.51 0.38
CA ASP A 84 -13.78 -27.78 1.05
C ASP A 84 -14.91 -28.77 0.71
N SER A 85 -16.16 -28.31 0.73
CA SER A 85 -17.34 -29.10 0.36
C SER A 85 -17.32 -29.59 -1.10
N GLN A 86 -16.59 -28.88 -1.97
CA GLN A 86 -16.40 -29.27 -3.37
C GLN A 86 -15.14 -30.13 -3.59
N GLY A 87 -14.40 -30.47 -2.54
CA GLY A 87 -13.12 -31.19 -2.63
C GLY A 87 -12.02 -30.42 -3.38
N ARG A 88 -12.14 -29.08 -3.43
CA ARG A 88 -11.27 -28.20 -4.20
C ARG A 88 -10.38 -27.33 -3.32
N PHE A 89 -10.47 -27.52 -2.02
CA PHE A 89 -9.63 -26.85 -1.08
C PHE A 89 -8.18 -27.32 -1.25
N GLN A 90 -7.31 -26.38 -1.54
CA GLN A 90 -5.87 -26.64 -1.63
C GLN A 90 -5.16 -25.75 -0.64
N ASP A 91 -4.47 -26.32 0.34
CA ASP A 91 -3.76 -25.59 1.39
C ASP A 91 -2.73 -24.59 0.85
N TRP A 92 -2.20 -24.82 -0.35
CA TRP A 92 -1.24 -23.91 -0.99
C TRP A 92 -1.85 -22.57 -1.43
N LEU A 93 -3.19 -22.46 -1.51
CA LEU A 93 -3.88 -21.20 -1.78
C LEU A 93 -3.82 -20.22 -0.60
N PHE A 94 -3.66 -20.75 0.62
CA PHE A 94 -3.63 -19.92 1.80
C PHE A 94 -2.25 -19.36 2.04
N VAL A 95 -2.22 -18.08 2.39
CA VAL A 95 -1.01 -17.38 2.83
C VAL A 95 -0.99 -17.36 4.35
N ASN A 96 0.12 -17.80 4.92
CA ASN A 96 0.37 -17.67 6.35
C ASN A 96 1.78 -17.11 6.57
N LEU A 97 1.88 -15.79 6.55
CA LEU A 97 3.15 -15.08 6.65
C LEU A 97 3.95 -15.47 7.89
N LYS A 98 3.28 -15.65 9.05
CA LYS A 98 3.97 -16.06 10.29
C LYS A 98 4.56 -17.45 10.19
N LYS A 99 3.89 -18.38 9.52
CA LYS A 99 4.33 -19.78 9.38
C LYS A 99 5.38 -19.93 8.27
N GLU A 100 5.14 -19.28 7.13
CA GLU A 100 5.98 -19.45 5.93
C GLU A 100 7.34 -18.73 6.09
N PHE A 101 7.36 -17.60 6.79
CA PHE A 101 8.55 -16.74 6.91
C PHE A 101 9.09 -16.59 8.34
N TRP A 102 8.77 -17.53 9.24
CA TRP A 102 9.14 -17.45 10.65
C TRP A 102 10.65 -17.38 10.88
N ASN A 103 11.43 -18.02 10.02
CA ASN A 103 12.90 -18.15 10.15
C ASN A 103 13.67 -17.00 9.51
N ILE A 104 13.10 -16.36 8.46
CA ILE A 104 13.76 -15.28 7.74
C ILE A 104 13.19 -13.90 8.07
N GLY A 105 12.01 -13.87 8.68
CA GLY A 105 11.29 -12.64 9.03
C GLY A 105 10.70 -11.91 7.82
N LEU A 106 9.90 -10.89 8.10
CA LEU A 106 9.28 -10.02 7.11
C LEU A 106 10.02 -8.68 7.05
N GLN A 107 10.04 -8.05 5.88
CA GLN A 107 10.49 -6.67 5.71
C GLN A 107 9.27 -5.78 5.52
N MET A 108 9.21 -4.70 6.30
CA MET A 108 8.11 -3.75 6.27
C MET A 108 8.64 -2.33 6.26
N ILE A 109 7.99 -1.46 5.50
CA ILE A 109 8.28 -0.03 5.45
C ILE A 109 7.18 0.69 6.19
N LEU A 110 7.55 1.42 7.24
CA LEU A 110 6.64 2.22 8.05
C LEU A 110 6.64 3.66 7.57
N ARG A 111 5.44 4.22 7.37
CA ARG A 111 5.25 5.63 7.03
C ARG A 111 4.19 6.24 7.90
N VAL A 112 4.48 7.40 8.47
CA VAL A 112 3.51 8.25 9.17
C VAL A 112 3.18 9.42 8.26
N ILE A 113 1.89 9.67 8.07
CA ILE A 113 1.36 10.79 7.30
C ILE A 113 0.56 11.65 8.25
N GLU A 114 0.89 12.93 8.31
CA GLU A 114 0.18 13.92 9.10
C GLU A 114 -0.26 15.05 8.18
N ILE A 115 -1.56 15.30 8.16
CA ILE A 115 -2.17 16.37 7.36
C ILE A 115 -2.81 17.33 8.36
N ASP A 116 -2.15 18.47 8.54
CA ASP A 116 -2.63 19.55 9.38
C ASP A 116 -3.23 20.65 8.51
N LEU A 117 -4.46 21.05 8.82
CA LEU A 117 -5.12 22.17 8.17
C LEU A 117 -5.38 23.26 9.17
N ALA A 118 -5.25 24.50 8.72
CA ALA A 118 -5.52 25.70 9.47
C ALA A 118 -6.58 26.55 8.75
N PRO A 119 -7.26 27.50 9.43
CA PRO A 119 -8.24 28.39 8.81
C PRO A 119 -7.71 29.12 7.57
N GLU A 120 -6.41 29.45 7.54
CA GLU A 120 -5.74 30.11 6.42
C GLU A 120 -5.53 29.18 5.22
N LYS A 121 -5.46 27.87 5.48
CA LYS A 121 -5.35 26.81 4.46
C LYS A 121 -6.30 25.67 4.82
N PRO A 122 -7.63 25.85 4.59
CA PRO A 122 -8.65 24.94 5.09
C PRO A 122 -8.84 23.68 4.27
N ARG A 123 -8.02 23.46 3.24
CA ARG A 123 -8.17 22.36 2.28
C ARG A 123 -6.84 21.70 1.95
N TYR A 124 -6.88 20.40 1.85
CA TYR A 124 -5.88 19.53 1.22
C TYR A 124 -6.46 18.99 -0.09
N ASP A 125 -5.78 19.17 -1.20
CA ASP A 125 -6.31 18.83 -2.54
C ASP A 125 -6.26 17.32 -2.87
N GLY A 126 -5.77 16.51 -1.92
CA GLY A 126 -5.63 15.07 -2.11
C GLY A 126 -4.34 14.69 -2.82
N GLU A 127 -4.30 13.43 -3.25
CA GLU A 127 -3.15 12.86 -3.96
C GLU A 127 -3.51 12.52 -5.40
N GLU A 128 -2.49 12.40 -6.24
CA GLU A 128 -2.63 11.83 -7.57
C GLU A 128 -2.72 10.30 -7.49
N TRP A 129 -3.27 9.69 -8.54
CA TRP A 129 -3.32 8.23 -8.65
C TRP A 129 -1.92 7.64 -8.71
N HIS A 130 -1.62 6.70 -7.80
CA HIS A 130 -0.32 6.04 -7.74
C HIS A 130 -0.42 4.63 -7.16
N VAL A 131 0.56 3.78 -7.48
CA VAL A 131 0.88 2.58 -6.71
C VAL A 131 1.83 2.95 -5.58
N GLN A 132 1.83 2.20 -4.49
CA GLN A 132 2.70 2.48 -3.36
C GLN A 132 4.16 2.11 -3.68
N GLY A 133 5.06 3.06 -3.41
CA GLY A 133 6.49 2.89 -3.61
C GLY A 133 6.92 2.76 -5.08
N ARG A 134 8.15 2.29 -5.25
CA ARG A 134 8.78 2.02 -6.55
C ARG A 134 9.01 0.51 -6.74
N MET A 135 9.29 0.10 -7.96
CA MET A 135 9.55 -1.31 -8.29
C MET A 135 10.71 -1.92 -7.49
N ASN A 136 11.72 -1.13 -7.14
CA ASN A 136 12.86 -1.58 -6.33
C ASN A 136 12.50 -1.77 -4.85
N GLU A 137 11.46 -1.14 -4.36
CA GLU A 137 10.94 -1.34 -2.99
C GLU A 137 10.11 -2.61 -2.85
N ARG A 138 9.65 -3.20 -3.97
CA ARG A 138 8.96 -4.50 -4.04
C ARG A 138 7.79 -4.62 -3.07
N ILE A 139 7.04 -3.56 -2.89
CA ILE A 139 5.85 -3.54 -2.05
C ILE A 139 4.77 -4.42 -2.69
N CYS A 140 4.27 -5.41 -1.96
CA CYS A 140 3.21 -6.31 -2.44
C CYS A 140 1.84 -6.02 -1.82
N ALA A 141 1.80 -5.48 -0.61
CA ALA A 141 0.57 -5.08 0.05
C ALA A 141 0.79 -3.87 0.97
N THR A 142 -0.27 -3.13 1.22
CA THR A 142 -0.26 -1.94 2.07
C THR A 142 -1.39 -2.01 3.08
N ALA A 143 -1.11 -1.58 4.30
CA ALA A 143 -2.08 -1.36 5.36
C ALA A 143 -2.08 0.12 5.73
N THR A 144 -3.24 0.76 5.78
CA THR A 144 -3.41 2.15 6.20
C THR A 144 -4.37 2.22 7.38
N TYR A 145 -3.92 2.83 8.47
CA TYR A 145 -4.66 2.99 9.71
C TYR A 145 -4.80 4.46 10.07
N ALA A 146 -6.03 4.92 10.22
CA ALA A 146 -6.32 6.26 10.70
C ALA A 146 -6.34 6.26 12.23
N TYR A 147 -5.30 6.80 12.87
CA TYR A 147 -5.18 6.73 14.33
C TYR A 147 -5.60 8.02 15.05
N SER A 148 -5.80 9.11 14.32
CA SER A 148 -6.35 10.35 14.90
C SER A 148 -6.96 11.20 13.79
N THR A 149 -8.19 11.66 14.02
CA THR A 149 -8.90 12.58 13.12
C THR A 149 -9.65 13.61 13.94
N HIS A 150 -9.40 14.89 13.70
CA HIS A 150 -10.05 15.98 14.41
C HIS A 150 -10.41 17.12 13.45
N ASN A 151 -11.67 17.59 13.53
CA ASN A 151 -12.20 18.73 12.77
C ASN A 151 -11.95 18.65 11.25
N MET A 152 -12.12 17.46 10.65
CA MET A 152 -11.92 17.22 9.23
C MET A 152 -13.17 16.60 8.61
N THR A 153 -13.39 16.85 7.33
CA THR A 153 -14.32 16.02 6.54
C THR A 153 -13.79 14.59 6.47
N PRO A 154 -14.65 13.58 6.27
CA PRO A 154 -14.21 12.20 6.22
C PRO A 154 -13.12 11.98 5.16
N ALA A 155 -11.93 11.57 5.60
CA ALA A 155 -10.86 11.17 4.68
C ALA A 155 -11.28 9.90 3.94
N SER A 156 -11.06 9.83 2.64
CA SER A 156 -11.42 8.67 1.84
C SER A 156 -10.29 8.27 0.90
N LEU A 157 -10.02 6.98 0.84
CA LEU A 157 -9.05 6.38 -0.07
C LEU A 157 -9.80 5.79 -1.26
N SER A 158 -9.49 6.27 -2.46
CA SER A 158 -10.07 5.82 -3.72
C SER A 158 -9.19 4.77 -4.38
N PHE A 159 -9.81 3.79 -5.03
CA PHE A 159 -9.13 2.65 -5.64
C PHE A 159 -9.50 2.49 -7.10
N ARG A 160 -8.49 2.17 -7.92
CA ARG A 160 -8.70 1.74 -9.30
C ARG A 160 -7.68 0.68 -9.70
N ARG A 161 -8.02 -0.13 -10.69
CA ARG A 161 -7.10 -1.12 -11.26
C ARG A 161 -7.15 -1.09 -12.78
N ARG A 162 -6.08 -1.56 -13.40
CA ARG A 162 -6.12 -1.89 -14.82
C ARG A 162 -6.95 -3.16 -15.01
N ILE A 163 -7.80 -3.16 -16.03
CA ILE A 163 -8.54 -4.34 -16.46
C ILE A 163 -7.55 -5.30 -17.13
N ASN A 164 -7.60 -6.58 -16.79
CA ASN A 164 -6.78 -7.58 -17.44
C ASN A 164 -7.39 -7.91 -18.81
N ALA A 165 -6.62 -7.72 -19.90
CA ALA A 165 -7.09 -7.98 -21.26
C ALA A 165 -7.49 -9.44 -21.47
N GLU A 166 -6.78 -10.40 -20.88
CA GLU A 166 -7.11 -11.83 -20.96
C GLU A 166 -8.44 -12.12 -20.25
N GLU A 167 -8.65 -11.55 -19.05
CA GLU A 167 -9.89 -11.67 -18.29
C GLU A 167 -11.06 -11.07 -19.08
N ALA A 168 -10.84 -9.95 -19.74
CA ALA A 168 -11.85 -9.28 -20.54
C ALA A 168 -12.19 -10.05 -21.82
N MET A 169 -11.20 -10.64 -22.50
CA MET A 169 -11.45 -11.51 -23.66
C MET A 169 -12.24 -12.76 -23.27
N LEU A 170 -11.88 -13.40 -22.16
CA LEU A 170 -12.66 -14.53 -21.66
C LEU A 170 -14.09 -14.12 -21.33
N ALA A 171 -14.30 -12.96 -20.73
CA ALA A 171 -15.63 -12.45 -20.44
C ALA A 171 -16.43 -12.21 -21.74
N LYS A 172 -15.82 -11.68 -22.80
CA LYS A 172 -16.44 -11.50 -24.13
C LYS A 172 -16.91 -12.81 -24.71
N ASP A 173 -16.10 -13.86 -24.63
CA ASP A 173 -16.43 -15.17 -25.21
C ASP A 173 -17.61 -15.87 -24.50
N TYR A 174 -17.82 -15.56 -23.23
CA TYR A 174 -18.87 -16.17 -22.40
C TYR A 174 -20.14 -15.34 -22.29
N ILE A 175 -20.04 -14.02 -22.40
CA ILE A 175 -21.20 -13.12 -22.31
C ILE A 175 -21.54 -12.66 -23.71
N GLN A 176 -22.47 -13.35 -24.33
CA GLN A 176 -22.92 -13.09 -25.69
C GLN A 176 -23.89 -11.89 -25.79
N SER A 177 -24.17 -11.21 -24.70
CA SER A 177 -25.12 -10.09 -24.66
C SER A 177 -24.41 -8.76 -24.44
N PRO A 178 -24.42 -7.80 -25.37
CA PRO A 178 -24.00 -6.42 -25.11
C PRO A 178 -24.99 -5.74 -24.15
N PRO A 179 -24.60 -4.84 -23.26
CA PRO A 179 -23.27 -4.25 -23.05
C PRO A 179 -22.51 -4.84 -21.84
N TRP A 180 -21.83 -5.95 -22.00
CA TRP A 180 -21.14 -6.66 -20.92
C TRP A 180 -19.99 -5.85 -20.27
N ALA A 181 -19.24 -5.08 -21.05
CA ALA A 181 -18.09 -4.34 -20.53
C ALA A 181 -18.47 -3.19 -19.58
N PRO A 182 -19.49 -2.34 -19.92
CA PRO A 182 -20.02 -1.36 -18.98
C PRO A 182 -20.58 -1.97 -17.70
N GLU A 183 -21.27 -3.10 -17.78
CA GLU A 183 -21.87 -3.75 -16.60
C GLU A 183 -20.82 -4.35 -15.69
N LEU A 184 -19.74 -4.94 -16.25
CA LEU A 184 -18.71 -5.62 -15.50
C LEU A 184 -17.64 -4.71 -14.96
N TYR A 185 -17.15 -3.83 -15.83
CA TYR A 185 -15.97 -3.02 -15.55
C TYR A 185 -16.31 -1.54 -15.38
N GLY A 186 -17.53 -1.12 -15.73
CA GLY A 186 -17.91 0.27 -15.74
C GLY A 186 -17.20 1.08 -16.83
N ALA A 187 -16.64 0.42 -17.86
CA ALA A 187 -15.90 1.03 -18.96
C ALA A 187 -16.62 0.77 -20.29
N ARG A 188 -16.64 1.77 -21.18
CA ARG A 188 -17.22 1.70 -22.52
C ARG A 188 -16.13 1.55 -23.57
N SER A 189 -16.52 1.21 -24.80
CA SER A 189 -15.60 1.24 -25.94
C SER A 189 -14.99 2.65 -26.08
N GLY A 190 -13.66 2.73 -26.25
CA GLY A 190 -12.92 3.98 -26.28
C GLY A 190 -12.52 4.55 -24.91
N ASP A 191 -13.03 4.01 -23.80
CA ASP A 191 -12.59 4.40 -22.45
C ASP A 191 -11.25 3.76 -22.11
N PRO A 192 -10.43 4.38 -21.24
CA PRO A 192 -9.24 3.74 -20.70
C PRO A 192 -9.56 2.41 -20.02
N VAL A 193 -8.67 1.42 -20.18
CA VAL A 193 -8.82 0.07 -19.61
C VAL A 193 -8.63 0.08 -18.09
N ILE A 194 -9.42 0.91 -17.42
CA ILE A 194 -9.35 1.17 -15.98
C ILE A 194 -10.69 0.93 -15.34
N GLN A 195 -10.69 0.05 -14.35
CA GLN A 195 -11.85 -0.17 -13.50
C GLN A 195 -11.72 0.64 -12.22
N HIS A 196 -12.69 1.50 -11.95
CA HIS A 196 -12.85 2.14 -10.66
C HIS A 196 -13.48 1.16 -9.67
N MET A 197 -12.79 0.94 -8.53
CA MET A 197 -13.20 -0.02 -7.50
C MET A 197 -14.05 0.62 -6.41
N GLY A 198 -14.13 1.96 -6.39
CA GLY A 198 -14.84 2.74 -5.38
C GLY A 198 -13.91 3.33 -4.32
N ASP A 199 -14.53 3.89 -3.29
CA ASP A 199 -13.87 4.65 -2.23
C ASP A 199 -14.13 4.00 -0.87
N ILE A 200 -13.13 4.07 0.01
CA ILE A 200 -13.25 3.61 1.40
C ILE A 200 -12.95 4.79 2.32
N THR A 201 -13.91 5.13 3.18
CA THR A 201 -13.72 6.15 4.21
C THR A 201 -12.76 5.65 5.28
N LEU A 202 -11.75 6.44 5.58
CA LEU A 202 -10.79 6.22 6.67
C LEU A 202 -11.30 6.93 7.94
N SER A 203 -12.26 6.32 8.63
CA SER A 203 -12.66 6.80 9.96
C SER A 203 -11.56 6.50 10.98
N GLU A 204 -11.53 7.27 12.08
CA GLU A 204 -10.65 6.97 13.20
C GLU A 204 -10.81 5.52 13.65
N ASP A 205 -9.71 4.89 14.03
CA ASP A 205 -9.59 3.48 14.38
C ASP A 205 -9.85 2.47 13.27
N ARG A 206 -9.98 2.93 12.02
CA ARG A 206 -10.15 2.03 10.88
C ARG A 206 -8.81 1.63 10.25
N LEU A 207 -8.60 0.32 10.12
CA LEU A 207 -7.49 -0.30 9.39
C LEU A 207 -8.00 -0.87 8.07
N VAL A 208 -7.35 -0.49 6.96
CA VAL A 208 -7.65 -0.98 5.61
C VAL A 208 -6.41 -1.60 5.01
N THR A 209 -6.53 -2.80 4.43
CA THR A 209 -5.43 -3.45 3.70
C THR A 209 -5.81 -3.68 2.24
N TYR A 210 -4.84 -3.51 1.35
CA TYR A 210 -5.03 -3.68 -0.08
C TYR A 210 -3.73 -4.12 -0.78
N PRO A 211 -3.84 -4.85 -1.91
CA PRO A 211 -2.68 -5.26 -2.69
C PRO A 211 -2.11 -4.08 -3.48
N ASN A 212 -0.81 -4.09 -3.72
CA ASN A 212 -0.13 -3.02 -4.47
C ASN A 212 -0.32 -3.12 -6.00
N THR A 213 -1.23 -3.97 -6.44
CA THR A 213 -1.73 -3.99 -7.83
C THR A 213 -2.77 -2.90 -8.09
N PHE A 214 -3.34 -2.33 -7.04
CA PHE A 214 -4.27 -1.20 -7.15
C PHE A 214 -3.54 0.12 -7.17
N GLN A 215 -3.97 1.04 -8.03
CA GLN A 215 -3.68 2.45 -7.83
C GLN A 215 -4.63 3.00 -6.78
N THR A 216 -4.07 3.82 -5.91
CA THR A 216 -4.81 4.50 -4.84
C THR A 216 -4.56 5.99 -4.90
N ARG A 217 -5.48 6.76 -4.34
CA ARG A 217 -5.29 8.17 -4.02
C ARG A 217 -6.09 8.55 -2.80
N LEU A 218 -5.54 9.39 -1.97
CA LEU A 218 -6.30 10.08 -0.93
C LEU A 218 -7.12 11.18 -1.56
N LEU A 219 -8.42 11.19 -1.32
CA LEU A 219 -9.32 12.21 -1.85
C LEU A 219 -9.11 13.56 -1.12
N PRO A 220 -9.56 14.69 -1.70
CA PRO A 220 -9.50 15.98 -1.04
C PRO A 220 -10.19 15.96 0.32
N ILE A 221 -9.59 16.65 1.29
CA ILE A 221 -10.07 16.77 2.67
C ILE A 221 -10.15 18.25 3.03
N GLU A 222 -11.18 18.65 3.78
CA GLU A 222 -11.37 20.01 4.23
C GLU A 222 -11.62 20.06 5.74
N LEU A 223 -11.45 21.25 6.34
CA LEU A 223 -11.90 21.50 7.70
C LEU A 223 -13.42 21.40 7.77
N ALA A 224 -13.95 20.66 8.75
CA ALA A 224 -15.37 20.60 9.03
C ALA A 224 -15.88 21.92 9.59
N ASP A 225 -15.17 22.49 10.57
CA ASP A 225 -15.35 23.87 11.05
C ASP A 225 -14.15 24.71 10.56
N LYS A 226 -14.38 25.55 9.56
CA LYS A 226 -13.34 26.38 8.94
C LYS A 226 -12.74 27.45 9.85
N SER A 227 -13.31 27.66 11.04
CA SER A 227 -12.79 28.63 12.02
C SER A 227 -11.74 28.05 12.95
N LYS A 228 -11.52 26.71 12.93
CA LYS A 228 -10.62 26.00 13.84
C LYS A 228 -9.66 25.12 13.07
N PRO A 229 -8.44 24.88 13.58
CA PRO A 229 -7.52 23.92 12.99
C PRO A 229 -8.05 22.49 13.10
N GLY A 230 -7.57 21.63 12.21
CA GLY A 230 -7.90 20.20 12.21
C GLY A 230 -6.74 19.36 11.70
N HIS A 231 -6.80 18.06 11.95
CA HIS A 231 -5.79 17.14 11.48
C HIS A 231 -6.35 15.75 11.14
N VAL A 232 -5.64 15.07 10.24
CA VAL A 232 -5.76 13.62 10.01
C VAL A 232 -4.37 13.01 10.11
N LYS A 233 -4.25 11.95 10.92
CA LYS A 233 -2.99 11.23 11.12
C LYS A 233 -3.16 9.79 10.71
N LEU A 234 -2.35 9.35 9.75
CA LEU A 234 -2.38 8.02 9.17
C LEU A 234 -1.06 7.31 9.43
N LEU A 235 -1.17 6.05 9.82
CA LEU A 235 -0.05 5.13 9.93
C LEU A 235 -0.17 4.13 8.78
N THR A 236 0.86 4.08 7.92
CA THR A 236 0.88 3.18 6.77
C THR A 236 2.01 2.18 6.91
N LEU A 237 1.70 0.91 6.71
CA LEU A 237 2.65 -0.19 6.74
C LEU A 237 2.65 -0.88 5.37
N HIS A 238 3.79 -0.85 4.70
CA HIS A 238 3.97 -1.54 3.43
C HIS A 238 4.70 -2.85 3.66
N LEU A 239 4.12 -3.94 3.17
CA LEU A 239 4.77 -5.25 3.17
C LEU A 239 5.62 -5.38 1.90
N VAL A 240 6.90 -5.61 2.08
CA VAL A 240 7.82 -5.98 1.00
C VAL A 240 7.60 -7.45 0.64
N ASP A 241 7.70 -7.82 -0.64
CA ASP A 241 7.59 -9.21 -1.10
C ASP A 241 8.51 -10.13 -0.28
N PRO A 242 7.95 -11.03 0.54
CA PRO A 242 8.75 -11.86 1.43
C PRO A 242 9.69 -12.82 0.71
N ASN A 243 9.42 -13.12 -0.57
CA ASN A 243 10.25 -13.99 -1.40
C ASN A 243 11.47 -13.26 -2.00
N ARG A 244 11.48 -11.93 -1.93
CA ARG A 244 12.53 -11.11 -2.54
C ARG A 244 13.03 -10.04 -1.59
N ARG A 245 13.98 -10.40 -0.75
CA ARG A 245 14.56 -9.46 0.20
C ARG A 245 15.29 -8.33 -0.49
N MET A 246 15.15 -7.15 0.10
CA MET A 246 15.86 -5.94 -0.29
C MET A 246 16.82 -5.48 0.82
N MET A 247 17.72 -4.57 0.49
CA MET A 247 18.57 -3.91 1.49
C MET A 247 17.69 -3.15 2.49
N SER A 248 17.96 -3.29 3.77
CA SER A 248 17.15 -2.72 4.83
C SER A 248 17.98 -2.28 6.04
N THR A 249 17.32 -1.62 6.97
CA THR A 249 17.92 -1.18 8.24
C THR A 249 18.45 -2.32 9.13
N ALA A 250 18.17 -3.58 8.79
CA ALA A 250 18.81 -4.73 9.44
C ALA A 250 20.24 -4.99 8.93
N MET A 251 20.60 -4.47 7.76
CA MET A 251 21.91 -4.67 7.12
C MET A 251 22.74 -3.38 7.10
N VAL A 252 22.08 -2.23 7.17
CA VAL A 252 22.73 -0.91 7.11
C VAL A 252 22.61 -0.24 8.47
N PRO A 253 23.71 0.20 9.10
CA PRO A 253 23.65 0.91 10.36
C PRO A 253 22.93 2.25 10.22
N PRO A 254 22.47 2.87 11.34
CA PRO A 254 21.85 4.19 11.31
C PRO A 254 22.75 5.22 10.65
N GLN A 255 22.24 5.93 9.66
CA GLN A 255 23.02 6.89 8.86
C GLN A 255 22.96 8.33 9.39
N ARG A 256 22.31 8.56 10.50
CA ARG A 256 22.14 9.87 11.11
C ARG A 256 23.38 10.29 11.90
N ARG A 257 23.95 11.42 11.51
CA ARG A 257 25.16 12.00 12.16
C ARG A 257 24.93 12.36 13.63
N ASP A 258 23.75 12.85 13.98
CA ASP A 258 23.40 13.20 15.36
C ASP A 258 23.32 11.97 16.29
N TRP A 259 22.79 10.84 15.79
CA TRP A 259 22.78 9.59 16.56
C TRP A 259 24.20 9.05 16.76
N TRP A 260 24.96 8.99 15.66
CA TRP A 260 26.35 8.56 15.70
C TRP A 260 27.19 9.42 16.68
N ALA A 261 27.06 10.76 16.58
CA ALA A 261 27.79 11.68 17.44
C ALA A 261 27.47 11.46 18.92
N ARG A 262 26.18 11.22 19.24
CA ARG A 262 25.75 10.90 20.60
C ARG A 262 26.36 9.61 21.12
N GLU A 263 26.26 8.52 20.35
CA GLU A 263 26.74 7.20 20.75
C GLU A 263 28.28 7.19 20.90
N VAL A 264 29.01 7.80 19.98
CA VAL A 264 30.47 7.90 20.02
C VAL A 264 30.92 8.72 21.21
N ARG A 265 30.23 9.83 21.52
CA ARG A 265 30.55 10.66 22.68
C ARG A 265 30.34 9.91 23.99
N VAL A 266 29.24 9.20 24.13
CA VAL A 266 28.91 8.44 25.35
C VAL A 266 29.80 7.20 25.50
N GLY A 267 30.05 6.49 24.40
CA GLY A 267 30.81 5.25 24.41
C GLY A 267 32.33 5.43 24.54
N ASN A 268 32.85 6.65 24.38
CA ASN A 268 34.27 6.91 24.41
C ASN A 268 34.67 7.91 25.53
N THR A 269 35.42 7.44 26.51
CA THR A 269 35.86 8.25 27.67
C THR A 269 36.73 9.47 27.33
N ARG A 270 37.38 9.47 26.17
CA ARG A 270 38.16 10.63 25.70
C ARG A 270 37.24 11.72 25.13
N PHE A 271 36.25 11.34 24.35
CA PHE A 271 35.34 12.29 23.72
C PHE A 271 34.30 12.87 24.70
N CYS A 272 33.88 12.12 25.71
CA CYS A 272 32.93 12.63 26.71
C CYS A 272 33.51 13.77 27.56
N ARG A 273 34.87 13.88 27.64
CA ARG A 273 35.59 14.94 28.38
C ARG A 273 35.83 16.21 27.59
N LEU A 274 35.57 16.19 26.27
CA LEU A 274 35.75 17.38 25.45
C LEU A 274 34.65 18.40 25.75
N PRO A 275 34.98 19.70 25.75
CA PRO A 275 34.00 20.78 25.72
C PRO A 275 33.02 20.55 24.57
N ARG A 276 31.78 20.99 24.76
CA ARG A 276 30.72 20.76 23.77
C ARG A 276 31.05 21.40 22.43
N GLU A 277 31.57 22.60 22.44
CA GLU A 277 31.94 23.37 21.27
C GLU A 277 33.02 22.67 20.41
N VAL A 278 34.01 22.04 21.11
CA VAL A 278 35.06 21.28 20.44
C VAL A 278 34.50 20.01 19.83
N TRP A 279 33.61 19.33 20.54
CA TRP A 279 32.94 18.13 20.04
C TRP A 279 32.07 18.45 18.84
N ASP A 280 31.24 19.48 18.92
CA ASP A 280 30.33 19.91 17.83
C ASP A 280 31.14 20.23 16.56
N ARG A 281 32.28 20.90 16.70
CA ARG A 281 33.22 21.19 15.59
C ARG A 281 33.83 19.91 14.98
N ILE A 282 34.16 18.92 15.79
CA ILE A 282 34.63 17.63 15.29
C ILE A 282 33.54 16.93 14.47
N VAL A 283 32.31 16.96 14.94
CA VAL A 283 31.17 16.36 14.25
C VAL A 283 30.89 17.06 12.93
N GLU A 284 31.00 18.41 12.87
CA GLU A 284 30.84 19.18 11.64
C GLU A 284 31.91 18.87 10.58
N MET A 285 33.12 18.51 11.02
CA MET A 285 34.23 18.15 10.13
C MET A 285 34.13 16.72 9.57
N VAL A 286 33.16 15.93 10.00
CA VAL A 286 32.94 14.58 9.45
C VAL A 286 32.27 14.69 8.09
N GLU A 287 33.00 14.35 7.06
CA GLU A 287 32.51 14.31 5.68
C GLU A 287 31.95 12.93 5.32
N GLY A 288 30.95 12.91 4.41
CA GLY A 288 30.31 11.69 3.93
C GLY A 288 29.43 11.03 4.98
N TYR A 289 29.68 9.75 5.27
CA TYR A 289 28.90 8.98 6.26
C TYR A 289 29.44 9.16 7.67
N PRO A 290 28.59 9.36 8.70
CA PRO A 290 27.12 9.51 8.65
C PRO A 290 26.68 10.90 8.15
N ILE A 291 25.51 10.94 7.48
CA ILE A 291 24.98 12.15 6.83
C ILE A 291 24.37 13.14 7.84
N GLY A 292 24.49 14.43 7.52
CA GLY A 292 23.82 15.51 8.23
C GLY A 292 22.36 15.67 7.85
N MET A 293 21.61 16.48 8.59
CA MET A 293 20.18 16.72 8.31
C MET A 293 19.97 17.52 7.02
N GLU A 294 20.88 18.46 6.71
CA GLU A 294 20.82 19.26 5.48
C GLU A 294 20.99 18.37 4.24
N GLU A 295 22.05 17.55 4.23
CA GLU A 295 22.30 16.57 3.17
C GLU A 295 21.14 15.56 3.03
N ALA A 296 20.56 15.10 4.14
CA ALA A 296 19.41 14.20 4.13
C ALA A 296 18.17 14.88 3.53
N GLU A 297 17.96 16.16 3.75
CA GLU A 297 16.85 16.92 3.19
C GLU A 297 17.01 17.14 1.67
N GLU A 298 18.23 17.43 1.21
CA GLU A 298 18.53 17.50 -0.23
C GLU A 298 18.26 16.17 -0.93
N MET A 299 18.75 15.06 -0.39
CA MET A 299 18.49 13.70 -0.91
C MET A 299 16.99 13.38 -0.92
N ARG A 300 16.24 13.84 0.08
CA ARG A 300 14.79 13.68 0.16
C ARG A 300 14.10 14.41 -0.98
N GLN A 301 14.47 15.65 -1.24
CA GLN A 301 13.89 16.46 -2.33
C GLN A 301 14.15 15.81 -3.70
N GLU A 302 15.37 15.33 -3.94
CA GLU A 302 15.72 14.60 -5.15
C GLU A 302 14.86 13.33 -5.29
N PHE A 303 14.75 12.56 -4.23
CA PHE A 303 13.94 11.34 -4.21
C PHE A 303 12.45 11.63 -4.47
N GLU A 304 11.89 12.69 -3.90
CA GLU A 304 10.50 13.10 -4.13
C GLU A 304 10.27 13.52 -5.59
N ALA A 305 11.21 14.26 -6.18
CA ALA A 305 11.15 14.68 -7.58
C ALA A 305 11.19 13.47 -8.53
N GLU A 306 12.11 12.53 -8.30
CA GLU A 306 12.17 11.29 -9.08
C GLU A 306 10.93 10.42 -8.89
N SER A 307 10.40 10.33 -7.67
CA SER A 307 9.19 9.56 -7.36
C SER A 307 7.97 10.11 -8.07
N ARG A 308 7.87 11.46 -8.18
CA ARG A 308 6.83 12.12 -8.95
C ARG A 308 6.92 11.77 -10.43
N ARG A 309 8.10 11.89 -11.04
CA ARG A 309 8.31 11.53 -12.44
C ARG A 309 7.99 10.06 -12.72
N ALA A 310 8.36 9.15 -11.81
CA ALA A 310 8.05 7.73 -11.93
C ALA A 310 6.54 7.46 -11.86
N ARG A 311 5.82 8.13 -10.97
CA ARG A 311 4.35 8.03 -10.86
C ARG A 311 3.66 8.54 -12.12
N GLU A 312 4.04 9.72 -12.62
CA GLU A 312 3.52 10.28 -13.86
C GLU A 312 3.72 9.33 -15.05
N LYS A 313 4.94 8.78 -15.17
CA LYS A 313 5.27 7.81 -16.22
C LYS A 313 4.40 6.54 -16.10
N HIS A 314 4.25 6.01 -14.89
CA HIS A 314 3.43 4.82 -14.65
C HIS A 314 1.95 5.09 -14.95
N THR A 315 1.42 6.23 -14.50
CA THR A 315 0.03 6.62 -14.78
C THR A 315 -0.20 6.79 -16.27
N ARG A 316 0.72 7.45 -16.99
CA ARG A 316 0.64 7.59 -18.45
C ARG A 316 0.64 6.21 -19.12
N ALA A 317 1.57 5.33 -18.78
CA ALA A 317 1.64 3.98 -19.32
C ALA A 317 0.37 3.15 -19.05
N MET A 318 -0.35 3.41 -17.97
CA MET A 318 -1.65 2.77 -17.72
C MET A 318 -2.76 3.33 -18.62
N MET A 319 -2.66 4.61 -19.00
CA MET A 319 -3.66 5.27 -19.84
C MET A 319 -3.44 4.99 -21.34
N ASP A 320 -2.15 4.83 -21.76
CA ASP A 320 -1.76 4.70 -23.17
C ASP A 320 -1.94 3.28 -23.75
N TYR A 321 -2.18 2.26 -22.91
CA TYR A 321 -2.34 0.88 -23.37
C TYR A 321 -3.79 0.46 -23.46
N LEU A 322 -4.22 0.30 -24.67
CA LEU A 322 -5.48 -0.26 -25.18
C LEU A 322 -6.62 0.78 -25.25
N GLU A 323 -6.72 1.43 -26.40
CA GLU A 323 -8.03 1.56 -27.01
C GLU A 323 -8.61 0.14 -27.07
N TRP A 324 -9.72 -0.07 -26.40
CA TRP A 324 -10.50 -1.27 -26.59
C TRP A 324 -11.00 -1.19 -28.03
N ASP A 325 -10.30 -1.83 -28.95
CA ASP A 325 -10.84 -2.20 -30.27
C ASP A 325 -11.91 -3.29 -30.05
N LEU A 326 -12.91 -2.92 -29.27
CA LEU A 326 -14.18 -3.61 -29.21
C LEU A 326 -15.04 -2.96 -30.30
N ASP A 327 -14.65 -3.12 -31.55
CA ASP A 327 -15.55 -2.89 -32.67
C ASP A 327 -16.74 -3.86 -32.51
N TRP A 328 -17.72 -3.38 -31.80
CA TRP A 328 -19.09 -3.86 -31.94
C TRP A 328 -19.63 -3.10 -33.14
N GLU A 329 -19.53 -3.68 -34.30
CA GLU A 329 -20.48 -3.33 -35.34
C GLU A 329 -21.85 -3.57 -34.74
N ASP A 330 -22.57 -2.50 -34.43
CA ASP A 330 -24.01 -2.54 -34.22
C ASP A 330 -24.58 -3.02 -35.56
N ASP A 331 -24.71 -4.33 -35.75
CA ASP A 331 -25.56 -4.89 -36.79
C ASP A 331 -26.98 -4.46 -36.43
N GLU A 332 -27.47 -3.44 -37.16
CA GLU A 332 -28.86 -3.01 -37.18
C GLU A 332 -29.86 -4.16 -37.48
#